data_f57311256ee9f96884075c5142354195
#
_entry.id   f57311256ee9f96884075c5142354195
#
_cell.length_a   1.000
_cell.length_b   1.000
_cell.length_c   1.000
_cell.angle_alpha   90.00
_cell.angle_beta   90.00
_cell.angle_gamma   90.00
#
_symmetry.space_group_name_H-M   'P 1'
#
loop_
_entity.id
_entity.type
_entity.pdbx_description
1 polymer ?
#
loop_
_entity_poly.entity_id
_entity_poly.type
_entity_poly.pdbx_seq_one_letter_code
_entity_poly.pdbx_strand_id
1 'polypeptide(L)'
;SLEPYERQKIADALESITFNDGDVVVRQGDKGDAFYLIEQGTVRVIKADQDGVEREYPSLDQGGYFGELALLDDQPRQATLVAQGRTKCARMSKDAFDRLLGPVINIIRREAGNYTRIQSLGQAHLDR
;
A
#
# COMPACT_ATOMS: atom_id res chain seq x y z
N SER A 1 -12.63 -10.23 -13.93
CA SER A 1 -11.20 -10.51 -14.09
C SER A 1 -10.58 -9.63 -15.16
N LEU A 2 -9.27 -9.44 -15.09
CA LEU A 2 -8.56 -8.62 -16.04
C LEU A 2 -8.14 -9.44 -17.27
N GLU A 3 -8.23 -8.81 -18.43
CA GLU A 3 -7.71 -9.40 -19.65
C GLU A 3 -6.17 -9.44 -19.61
N PRO A 4 -5.52 -10.36 -20.34
CA PRO A 4 -4.06 -10.48 -20.32
C PRO A 4 -3.34 -9.18 -20.66
N TYR A 5 -3.83 -8.41 -21.64
CA TYR A 5 -3.19 -7.17 -22.04
C TYR A 5 -3.33 -6.11 -20.92
N GLU A 6 -4.41 -6.14 -20.17
CA GLU A 6 -4.59 -5.22 -19.04
C GLU A 6 -3.61 -5.55 -17.92
N ARG A 7 -3.41 -6.84 -17.64
CA ARG A 7 -2.41 -7.27 -16.67
C ARG A 7 -1.02 -6.87 -17.08
N GLN A 8 -0.71 -6.94 -18.37
CA GLN A 8 0.58 -6.54 -18.88
C GLN A 8 0.80 -5.03 -18.71
N LYS A 9 -0.23 -4.23 -18.97
CA LYS A 9 -0.14 -2.77 -18.77
C LYS A 9 0.12 -2.42 -17.31
N ILE A 10 -0.54 -3.12 -16.38
CA ILE A 10 -0.32 -2.92 -14.96
C ILE A 10 1.12 -3.28 -14.59
N ALA A 11 1.60 -4.43 -15.08
CA ALA A 11 2.97 -4.85 -14.83
C ALA A 11 3.98 -3.85 -15.36
N ASP A 12 3.71 -3.30 -16.55
CA ASP A 12 4.60 -2.31 -17.17
C ASP A 12 4.63 -0.99 -16.41
N ALA A 13 3.57 -0.68 -15.66
CA ALA A 13 3.47 0.54 -14.88
C ALA A 13 4.09 0.42 -13.49
N LEU A 14 4.41 -0.80 -13.06
CA LEU A 14 5.05 -1.01 -11.77
C LEU A 14 6.53 -0.69 -11.85
N GLU A 15 7.00 0.16 -10.93
CA GLU A 15 8.40 0.51 -10.83
C GLU A 15 9.03 -0.29 -9.69
N SER A 16 10.21 -0.83 -9.94
CA SER A 16 10.97 -1.50 -8.88
C SER A 16 11.73 -0.46 -8.08
N ILE A 17 11.60 -0.50 -6.77
CA ILE A 17 12.29 0.42 -5.87
C ILE A 17 12.86 -0.36 -4.70
N THR A 18 14.12 -0.08 -4.37
CA THR A 18 14.83 -0.77 -3.27
C THR A 18 15.05 0.21 -2.14
N PHE A 19 14.76 -0.25 -0.92
CA PHE A 19 15.00 0.50 0.30
C PHE A 19 16.07 -0.20 1.12
N ASN A 20 16.92 0.58 1.76
CA ASN A 20 17.89 0.07 2.72
C ASN A 20 17.27 -0.01 4.11
N ASP A 21 17.92 -0.77 5.00
CA ASP A 21 17.46 -0.89 6.37
C ASP A 21 17.27 0.50 7.00
N GLY A 22 16.12 0.72 7.63
CA GLY A 22 15.80 1.98 8.28
C GLY A 22 15.21 3.04 7.39
N ASP A 23 15.18 2.83 6.08
CA ASP A 23 14.56 3.81 5.17
C ASP A 23 13.06 3.90 5.42
N VAL A 24 12.55 5.13 5.45
CA VAL A 24 11.11 5.36 5.56
C VAL A 24 10.50 5.22 4.17
N VAL A 25 9.61 4.24 4.04
CA VAL A 25 8.93 3.99 2.77
C VAL A 25 7.79 5.00 2.58
N VAL A 26 6.95 5.13 3.60
CA VAL A 26 5.87 6.14 3.64
C VAL A 26 5.74 6.67 5.06
N ARG A 27 5.27 7.92 5.21
CA ARG A 27 5.06 8.55 6.51
C ARG A 27 3.57 8.70 6.80
N GLN A 28 3.19 8.43 8.04
CA GLN A 28 1.83 8.67 8.52
C GLN A 28 1.46 10.14 8.29
N GLY A 29 0.25 10.35 7.77
CA GLY A 29 -0.27 11.68 7.52
C GLY A 29 0.07 12.26 6.15
N ASP A 30 1.06 11.70 5.47
CA ASP A 30 1.39 12.15 4.11
C ASP A 30 0.28 11.71 3.14
N LYS A 31 0.13 12.49 2.08
CA LYS A 31 -0.81 12.16 1.02
C LYS A 31 -0.40 10.84 0.36
N GLY A 32 -1.35 9.94 0.22
CA GLY A 32 -1.11 8.68 -0.46
C GLY A 32 -1.11 8.88 -1.97
N ASP A 33 0.06 8.75 -2.58
CA ASP A 33 0.24 8.96 -4.01
C ASP A 33 0.71 7.73 -4.76
N ALA A 34 0.80 6.59 -4.08
CA ALA A 34 1.28 5.36 -4.69
C ALA A 34 0.83 4.14 -3.89
N PHE A 35 0.74 3.04 -4.62
CA PHE A 35 0.52 1.70 -4.08
C PHE A 35 1.85 0.95 -4.11
N TYR A 36 2.08 0.10 -3.11
CA TYR A 36 3.32 -0.67 -2.99
C TYR A 36 3.01 -2.14 -2.76
N LEU A 37 3.75 -2.99 -3.45
CA LEU A 37 3.75 -4.44 -3.23
C LEU A 37 5.16 -4.85 -2.80
N ILE A 38 5.27 -5.58 -1.70
CA ILE A 38 6.57 -6.02 -1.19
C ILE A 38 6.99 -7.27 -1.96
N GLU A 39 8.02 -7.13 -2.78
CA GLU A 39 8.57 -8.24 -3.55
C GLU A 39 9.54 -9.08 -2.73
N GLN A 40 10.34 -8.43 -1.90
CA GLN A 40 11.31 -9.07 -1.02
C GLN A 40 11.51 -8.22 0.22
N GLY A 41 11.68 -8.85 1.36
CA GLY A 41 12.02 -8.16 2.60
C GLY A 41 10.82 -7.94 3.50
N THR A 42 11.01 -7.04 4.45
CA THR A 42 10.06 -6.80 5.54
C THR A 42 9.93 -5.30 5.77
N VAL A 43 8.72 -4.87 6.05
CA VAL A 43 8.40 -3.47 6.35
C VAL A 43 7.75 -3.42 7.73
N ARG A 44 8.32 -2.61 8.61
CA ARG A 44 7.76 -2.37 9.94
C ARG A 44 6.63 -1.35 9.83
N VAL A 45 5.60 -1.52 10.65
CA VAL A 45 4.42 -0.65 10.64
C VAL A 45 4.34 0.07 11.99
N ILE A 46 4.43 1.40 11.97
CA ILE A 46 4.44 2.22 13.17
C ILE A 46 3.35 3.28 13.02
N LYS A 47 2.49 3.37 14.03
CA LYS A 47 1.39 4.35 14.00
C LYS A 47 1.40 5.16 15.30
N ALA A 48 1.36 6.48 15.16
CA ALA A 48 1.19 7.39 16.29
C ALA A 48 -0.29 7.70 16.49
N ASP A 49 -0.73 7.73 17.74
CA ASP A 49 -2.08 8.14 18.08
C ASP A 49 -2.18 9.67 18.18
N GLN A 50 -3.34 10.18 18.58
CA GLN A 50 -3.56 11.62 18.68
C GLN A 50 -2.65 12.29 19.70
N ASP A 51 -2.20 11.55 20.70
CA ASP A 51 -1.30 12.07 21.73
C ASP A 51 0.17 11.94 21.35
N GLY A 52 0.45 11.43 20.15
CA GLY A 52 1.81 11.26 19.67
C GLY A 52 2.48 9.99 20.17
N VAL A 53 1.75 9.11 20.83
CA VAL A 53 2.29 7.83 21.30
C VAL A 53 2.38 6.86 20.14
N GLU A 54 3.60 6.41 19.87
CA GLU A 54 3.83 5.47 18.77
C GLU A 54 3.66 4.05 19.25
N ARG A 55 3.08 3.23 18.37
CA ARG A 55 2.92 1.80 18.59
C ARG A 55 3.36 1.06 17.34
N GLU A 56 4.00 -0.06 17.53
CA GLU A 56 4.40 -0.91 16.42
C GLU A 56 3.40 -2.04 16.26
N TYR A 57 2.99 -2.27 15.03
CA TYR A 57 2.01 -3.28 14.65
C TYR A 57 2.71 -4.39 13.86
N PRO A 58 2.01 -5.51 13.59
CA PRO A 58 2.64 -6.60 12.83
C PRO A 58 3.21 -6.10 11.50
N SER A 59 4.43 -6.51 11.22
CA SER A 59 5.13 -6.11 10.00
C SER A 59 4.52 -6.77 8.76
N LEU A 60 4.82 -6.17 7.61
CA LEU A 60 4.42 -6.71 6.31
C LEU A 60 5.63 -7.39 5.68
N ASP A 61 5.40 -8.58 5.14
CA ASP A 61 6.46 -9.37 4.53
C ASP A 61 6.22 -9.52 3.03
N GLN A 62 7.04 -10.33 2.39
CA GLN A 62 6.93 -10.63 0.96
C GLN A 62 5.50 -11.00 0.61
N GLY A 63 4.97 -10.39 -0.46
CA GLY A 63 3.59 -10.56 -0.89
C GLY A 63 2.62 -9.59 -0.24
N GLY A 64 3.04 -8.89 0.81
CA GLY A 64 2.22 -7.85 1.43
C GLY A 64 2.13 -6.61 0.56
N TYR A 65 1.09 -5.82 0.78
CA TYR A 65 0.87 -4.60 0.00
C TYR A 65 0.26 -3.52 0.88
N PHE A 66 0.41 -2.28 0.45
CA PHE A 66 -0.15 -1.15 1.19
C PHE A 66 -0.35 0.06 0.27
N GLY A 67 -1.21 0.97 0.70
CA GLY A 67 -1.47 2.21 -0.02
C GLY A 67 -2.63 2.15 -1.00
N GLU A 68 -3.29 1.01 -1.12
CA GLU A 68 -4.37 0.81 -2.09
C GLU A 68 -5.60 1.66 -1.80
N LEU A 69 -5.95 1.84 -0.52
CA LEU A 69 -7.11 2.66 -0.15
C LEU A 69 -6.87 4.13 -0.48
N ALA A 70 -5.62 4.59 -0.33
CA ALA A 70 -5.27 5.96 -0.68
C ALA A 70 -5.45 6.23 -2.17
N LEU A 71 -5.22 5.22 -3.01
CA LEU A 71 -5.44 5.35 -4.45
C LEU A 71 -6.93 5.48 -4.79
N LEU A 72 -7.79 4.78 -4.05
CA LEU A 72 -9.23 4.80 -4.29
C LEU A 72 -9.89 6.04 -3.69
N ASP A 73 -9.53 6.41 -2.47
CA ASP A 73 -10.25 7.42 -1.70
C ASP A 73 -9.43 8.64 -1.34
N ASP A 74 -8.21 8.74 -1.85
CA ASP A 74 -7.32 9.89 -1.63
C ASP A 74 -7.03 10.13 -0.14
N GLN A 75 -6.97 9.06 0.63
CA GLN A 75 -6.76 9.11 2.08
C GLN A 75 -5.29 9.37 2.42
N PRO A 76 -5.01 10.09 3.53
CA PRO A 76 -3.65 10.19 4.02
C PRO A 76 -3.16 8.83 4.51
N ARG A 77 -1.84 8.66 4.54
CA ARG A 77 -1.22 7.44 5.04
C ARG A 77 -1.59 7.23 6.51
N GLN A 78 -2.02 6.03 6.84
CA GLN A 78 -2.49 5.71 8.19
C GLN A 78 -1.35 5.34 9.14
N ALA A 79 -0.19 5.02 8.61
CA ALA A 79 0.95 4.60 9.41
C ALA A 79 2.24 4.97 8.70
N THR A 80 3.33 5.00 9.47
CA THR A 80 4.68 5.12 8.94
C THR A 80 5.22 3.71 8.73
N LEU A 81 5.75 3.46 7.53
CA LEU A 81 6.30 2.17 7.17
C LEU A 81 7.80 2.33 6.95
N VAL A 82 8.58 1.45 7.60
CA VAL A 82 10.04 1.55 7.63
C VAL A 82 10.62 0.20 7.19
N ALA A 83 11.55 0.24 6.24
CA ALA A 83 12.20 -0.97 5.77
C ALA A 83 13.05 -1.59 6.89
N GLN A 84 12.87 -2.88 7.10
CA GLN A 84 13.67 -3.67 8.01
C GLN A 84 14.56 -4.58 7.18
N GLY A 85 15.84 -4.25 7.13
CA GLY A 85 16.74 -4.86 6.18
C GLY A 85 16.50 -4.36 4.77
N ARG A 86 17.23 -4.89 3.82
CA ARG A 86 17.05 -4.54 2.41
C ARG A 86 15.69 -5.02 1.94
N THR A 87 14.91 -4.10 1.39
CA THR A 87 13.53 -4.36 0.99
C THR A 87 13.32 -3.89 -0.44
N LYS A 88 12.74 -4.75 -1.26
CA LYS A 88 12.43 -4.45 -2.65
C LYS A 88 10.93 -4.42 -2.83
N CYS A 89 10.43 -3.33 -3.40
CA CYS A 89 9.00 -3.13 -3.63
C CYS A 89 8.73 -2.86 -5.10
N ALA A 90 7.55 -3.23 -5.55
CA ALA A 90 6.98 -2.75 -6.79
C ALA A 90 6.04 -1.60 -6.44
N ARG A 91 6.16 -0.47 -7.13
CA ARG A 91 5.40 0.75 -6.84
C ARG A 91 4.57 1.14 -8.06
N MET A 92 3.33 1.51 -7.83
CA MET A 92 2.46 2.09 -8.85
C MET A 92 1.98 3.45 -8.37
N SER A 93 2.24 4.50 -9.14
CA SER A 93 1.76 5.84 -8.81
C SER A 93 0.25 5.95 -8.99
N LYS A 94 -0.35 6.93 -8.30
CA LYS A 94 -1.78 7.21 -8.47
C LYS A 94 -2.09 7.61 -9.91
N ASP A 95 -1.23 8.38 -10.54
CA ASP A 95 -1.42 8.78 -11.94
C ASP A 95 -1.48 7.57 -12.87
N ALA A 96 -0.55 6.61 -12.68
CA ALA A 96 -0.56 5.38 -13.46
C ALA A 96 -1.79 4.55 -13.16
N PHE A 97 -2.17 4.47 -11.88
CA PHE A 97 -3.38 3.76 -11.47
C PHE A 97 -4.62 4.33 -12.16
N ASP A 98 -4.80 5.64 -12.09
CA ASP A 98 -5.97 6.29 -12.70
C ASP A 98 -6.00 6.09 -14.21
N ARG A 99 -4.85 6.22 -14.87
CA ARG A 99 -4.76 6.10 -16.32
C ARG A 99 -5.01 4.67 -16.80
N LEU A 100 -4.46 3.69 -16.09
CA LEU A 100 -4.50 2.29 -16.53
C LEU A 100 -5.72 1.55 -16.01
N LEU A 101 -6.15 1.85 -14.79
CA LEU A 101 -7.24 1.13 -14.14
C LEU A 101 -8.53 1.94 -14.06
N GLY A 102 -8.54 3.16 -14.60
CA GLY A 102 -9.76 3.97 -14.65
C GLY A 102 -10.94 3.23 -15.24
N PRO A 103 -10.79 2.56 -16.40
CA PRO A 103 -11.91 1.83 -17.01
C PRO A 103 -12.45 0.68 -16.18
N VAL A 104 -11.63 0.12 -15.26
CA VAL A 104 -12.04 -1.00 -14.43
C VAL A 104 -12.27 -0.60 -12.98
N ILE A 105 -12.21 0.70 -12.69
CA ILE A 105 -12.30 1.19 -11.32
C ILE A 105 -13.64 0.84 -10.66
N ASN A 106 -14.71 0.77 -11.44
CA ASN A 106 -16.03 0.40 -10.93
C ASN A 106 -16.04 -1.07 -10.46
N ILE A 107 -15.28 -1.93 -11.13
CA ILE A 107 -15.12 -3.31 -10.72
C ILE A 107 -14.37 -3.37 -9.40
N ILE A 108 -13.27 -2.60 -9.31
CA ILE A 108 -12.47 -2.53 -8.09
C ILE A 108 -13.31 -2.00 -6.92
N ARG A 109 -14.10 -0.94 -7.16
CA ARG A 109 -14.96 -0.37 -6.13
C ARG A 109 -16.07 -1.32 -5.71
N ARG A 110 -16.59 -2.13 -6.63
CA ARG A 110 -17.60 -3.12 -6.32
C ARG A 110 -17.05 -4.19 -5.39
N GLU A 111 -15.78 -4.56 -5.57
CA GLU A 111 -15.09 -5.50 -4.70
C GLU A 111 -14.63 -4.88 -3.40
N ALA A 112 -14.62 -3.54 -3.33
CA ALA A 112 -14.07 -2.81 -2.18
C ALA A 112 -14.79 -3.13 -0.88
N GLY A 113 -16.07 -3.52 -0.92
CA GLY A 113 -16.79 -3.92 0.29
C GLY A 113 -16.10 -5.08 1.00
N ASN A 114 -15.83 -6.16 0.27
CA ASN A 114 -15.13 -7.31 0.82
C ASN A 114 -13.67 -6.99 1.09
N TYR A 115 -13.03 -6.26 0.18
CA TYR A 115 -11.65 -5.84 0.32
C TYR A 115 -11.47 -4.94 1.55
N THR A 116 -12.34 -3.95 1.71
CA THR A 116 -12.32 -3.05 2.87
C THR A 116 -12.55 -3.82 4.16
N ARG A 117 -13.41 -4.85 4.14
CA ARG A 117 -13.62 -5.68 5.31
C ARG A 117 -12.34 -6.43 5.69
N ILE A 118 -11.61 -6.96 4.73
CA ILE A 118 -10.33 -7.61 4.97
C ILE A 118 -9.33 -6.61 5.54
N GLN A 119 -9.27 -5.42 4.94
CA GLN A 119 -8.40 -4.35 5.42
C GLN A 119 -8.80 -3.88 6.82
N SER A 120 -10.09 -3.84 7.11
CA SER A 120 -10.58 -3.47 8.44
C SER A 120 -10.20 -4.50 9.50
N LEU A 121 -10.17 -5.77 9.14
CA LEU A 121 -9.66 -6.80 10.06
C LEU A 121 -8.17 -6.61 10.32
N GLY A 122 -7.41 -6.25 9.29
CA GLY A 122 -6.02 -5.86 9.45
C GLY A 122 -5.89 -4.57 10.24
N GLN A 123 -6.75 -3.59 9.98
CA GLN A 123 -6.78 -2.33 10.71
C GLN A 123 -7.17 -2.51 12.17
N ALA A 124 -8.00 -3.51 12.49
CA ALA A 124 -8.32 -3.81 13.87
C ALA A 124 -7.07 -4.17 14.67
N HIS A 125 -6.09 -4.80 14.04
CA HIS A 125 -4.78 -5.01 14.65
C HIS A 125 -4.01 -3.70 14.77
N LEU A 126 -4.13 -2.81 13.78
CA LEU A 126 -3.42 -1.53 13.76
C LEU A 126 -4.00 -0.54 14.77
N ASP A 127 -5.27 -0.67 15.11
CA ASP A 127 -5.96 0.27 16.00
C ASP A 127 -5.96 -0.16 17.46
N ARG A 128 -5.36 -1.29 17.78
CA ARG A 128 -5.29 -1.80 19.15
C ARG A 128 -3.96 -1.41 19.85
#